data_365c14400b5ec146c0110104a8145c03
#
_entry.id   365c14400b5ec146c0110104a8145c03
#
_cell.length_a   1.000
_cell.length_b   1.000
_cell.length_c   1.000
_cell.angle_alpha   90.00
_cell.angle_beta   90.00
_cell.angle_gamma   90.00
#
_symmetry.space_group_name_H-M   'P 1'
#
loop_
_entity.id
_entity.type
_entity.pdbx_description
1 polymer ?
#
loop_
_entity_poly.entity_id
_entity_poly.type
_entity_poly.pdbx_seq_one_letter_code
_entity_poly.pdbx_strand_id
1 'polypeptide(L)'
;MRSARPLSKTLALMGATTVAVALVSNAPAAVAKPKAASAAPTWAPADTAQIHPGTQMYTDGAQCTANFVYTDGAGTTYVGYAAHCAGTGAATDTNGCDATSLPLGTKVDFVEGGSLASSGTRVGGGTLVYSSWLTMQQKGETDESTCAYNDLALVKVDAADVAKVNPSIPFWGGPVGVNTNGTAAGDTVYSYGNSSLRGGIETLSPKQGTSLGTEGDGWSHPVYTVSPGVPGDSGSAFLDSEGKALGVLSTLAIAPLAGSNGVGDVNHELTYAQVNSGLSGLQLVPGTEPFSPLL
;
A
#
# COMPACT_ATOMS: atom_id res chain seq x y z
N MET A 1 -62.45 65.51 14.39
CA MET A 1 -62.29 66.22 15.68
C MET A 1 -60.88 66.05 16.11
N ARG A 2 -60.02 67.03 15.92
CA ARG A 2 -59.33 67.86 16.94
C ARG A 2 -59.05 67.10 18.20
N SER A 3 -57.80 66.89 18.69
CA SER A 3 -56.80 67.82 19.21
C SER A 3 -55.88 66.94 20.01
N ALA A 4 -54.65 67.08 20.34
CA ALA A 4 -53.72 68.15 20.55
C ALA A 4 -52.37 67.48 20.98
N ARG A 5 -51.27 68.07 20.58
CA ARG A 5 -49.92 67.79 21.16
C ARG A 5 -49.80 68.48 22.52
N PRO A 6 -48.89 67.98 23.36
CA PRO A 6 -47.97 68.93 23.95
C PRO A 6 -46.49 68.59 23.79
N LEU A 7 -45.69 69.62 23.70
CA LEU A 7 -44.23 69.68 23.81
C LEU A 7 -43.74 69.24 25.18
N SER A 8 -42.58 68.61 25.21
CA SER A 8 -41.76 68.63 26.42
C SER A 8 -40.27 68.43 26.12
N LYS A 9 -39.56 69.50 26.24
CA LYS A 9 -38.27 69.80 26.82
C LYS A 9 -37.09 68.77 26.62
N THR A 10 -36.13 69.23 25.80
CA THR A 10 -34.79 68.87 25.67
C THR A 10 -34.02 68.94 27.03
N LEU A 11 -33.37 67.91 27.43
CA LEU A 11 -32.30 67.92 28.44
C LEU A 11 -31.00 67.33 27.81
N ALA A 12 -30.05 68.22 27.59
CA ALA A 12 -28.71 67.84 27.12
C ALA A 12 -27.90 67.21 28.27
N LEU A 13 -27.49 66.03 28.10
CA LEU A 13 -26.49 65.37 29.03
C LEU A 13 -25.17 65.25 28.28
N MET A 14 -24.17 66.01 28.69
CA MET A 14 -22.79 65.88 28.26
C MET A 14 -22.20 64.58 28.84
N GLY A 15 -22.01 63.59 28.00
CA GLY A 15 -21.28 62.37 28.34
C GLY A 15 -19.82 62.45 27.89
N ALA A 16 -18.93 62.46 28.85
CA ALA A 16 -17.49 62.39 28.61
C ALA A 16 -17.09 61.03 28.00
N THR A 17 -16.60 61.05 26.78
CA THR A 17 -16.02 59.85 26.11
C THR A 17 -14.62 59.64 26.60
N THR A 18 -14.41 58.63 27.43
CA THR A 18 -13.09 58.05 27.76
C THR A 18 -12.64 57.16 26.61
N VAL A 19 -11.64 57.57 25.87
CA VAL A 19 -10.94 56.74 24.87
C VAL A 19 -10.04 55.77 25.60
N ALA A 20 -10.43 54.48 25.64
CA ALA A 20 -9.56 53.42 26.09
C ALA A 20 -8.60 53.03 24.94
N VAL A 21 -7.34 53.37 25.04
CA VAL A 21 -6.27 52.90 24.15
C VAL A 21 -5.95 51.47 24.52
N ALA A 22 -6.43 50.49 23.71
CA ALA A 22 -6.01 49.11 23.83
C ALA A 22 -4.60 48.95 23.26
N LEU A 23 -3.62 48.69 24.13
CA LEU A 23 -2.27 48.28 23.75
C LEU A 23 -2.35 46.86 23.21
N VAL A 24 -2.32 46.67 21.89
CA VAL A 24 -2.15 45.38 21.24
C VAL A 24 -0.69 44.98 21.41
N SER A 25 -0.41 44.07 22.36
CA SER A 25 0.89 43.44 22.49
C SER A 25 1.07 42.42 21.36
N ASN A 26 1.84 42.75 20.32
CA ASN A 26 2.33 41.82 19.33
C ASN A 26 3.37 40.89 19.99
N ALA A 27 2.92 39.77 20.54
CA ALA A 27 3.82 38.69 20.86
C ALA A 27 4.34 38.07 19.55
N PRO A 28 5.65 37.88 19.35
CA PRO A 28 6.16 37.22 18.17
C PRO A 28 5.61 35.77 18.14
N ALA A 29 4.99 35.37 17.03
CA ALA A 29 4.59 34.00 16.82
C ALA A 29 5.82 33.11 16.93
N ALA A 30 5.81 32.16 17.84
CA ALA A 30 6.85 31.17 17.95
C ALA A 30 6.88 30.36 16.64
N VAL A 31 7.92 30.55 15.84
CA VAL A 31 8.18 29.72 14.66
C VAL A 31 8.46 28.31 15.17
N ALA A 32 7.53 27.38 14.92
CA ALA A 32 7.72 25.98 15.25
C ALA A 32 9.00 25.49 14.56
N LYS A 33 9.95 24.96 15.34
CA LYS A 33 11.16 24.33 14.80
C LYS A 33 10.72 23.23 13.83
N PRO A 34 11.28 23.15 12.60
CA PRO A 34 11.01 22.03 11.71
C PRO A 34 11.29 20.72 12.46
N LYS A 35 10.32 19.80 12.48
CA LYS A 35 10.53 18.46 13.01
C LYS A 35 11.69 17.86 12.21
N ALA A 36 12.75 17.45 12.88
CA ALA A 36 13.88 16.80 12.23
C ALA A 36 13.33 15.61 11.41
N ALA A 37 13.75 15.52 10.14
CA ALA A 37 13.41 14.36 9.33
C ALA A 37 13.90 13.12 10.09
N SER A 38 13.03 12.11 10.20
CA SER A 38 13.41 10.83 10.78
C SER A 38 14.55 10.25 9.94
N ALA A 39 15.59 9.71 10.59
CA ALA A 39 16.63 8.97 9.87
C ALA A 39 15.98 7.85 9.07
N ALA A 40 16.42 7.62 7.83
CA ALA A 40 15.96 6.49 7.05
C ALA A 40 16.22 5.19 7.83
N PRO A 41 15.31 4.21 7.76
CA PRO A 41 15.51 2.91 8.40
C PRO A 41 16.80 2.27 7.93
N THR A 42 17.53 1.62 8.83
CA THR A 42 18.66 0.75 8.47
C THR A 42 18.10 -0.63 8.16
N TRP A 43 18.29 -1.08 6.93
CA TRP A 43 17.79 -2.37 6.47
C TRP A 43 18.71 -3.51 6.90
N ALA A 44 18.14 -4.69 7.17
CA ALA A 44 18.91 -5.92 7.33
C ALA A 44 19.71 -6.22 6.05
N PRO A 45 20.86 -6.90 6.12
CA PRO A 45 21.50 -7.45 4.92
C PRO A 45 20.55 -8.38 4.18
N ALA A 46 20.53 -8.36 2.84
CA ALA A 46 19.56 -9.11 2.04
C ALA A 46 19.64 -10.64 2.24
N ASP A 47 20.85 -11.15 2.48
CA ASP A 47 21.13 -12.57 2.70
C ASP A 47 20.69 -13.11 4.08
N THR A 48 20.36 -12.22 5.01
CA THR A 48 19.95 -12.58 6.39
C THR A 48 18.62 -11.97 6.80
N ALA A 49 18.00 -11.20 5.90
CA ALA A 49 16.70 -10.60 6.16
C ALA A 49 15.62 -11.67 6.27
N GLN A 50 14.78 -11.55 7.30
CA GLN A 50 13.65 -12.46 7.53
C GLN A 50 12.34 -11.89 6.99
N ILE A 51 12.27 -10.57 6.75
CA ILE A 51 11.10 -9.89 6.22
C ILE A 51 11.53 -9.13 4.96
N HIS A 52 11.00 -9.54 3.83
CA HIS A 52 11.35 -9.02 2.51
C HIS A 52 10.20 -9.27 1.52
N PRO A 53 10.21 -8.68 0.32
CA PRO A 53 9.34 -9.11 -0.76
C PRO A 53 9.43 -10.64 -0.94
N GLY A 54 8.28 -11.31 -0.98
CA GLY A 54 8.25 -12.78 -1.00
C GLY A 54 8.06 -13.44 0.36
N THR A 55 8.10 -12.72 1.48
CA THR A 55 7.75 -13.27 2.80
C THR A 55 6.28 -13.69 2.82
N GLN A 56 5.98 -14.86 3.39
CA GLN A 56 4.59 -15.29 3.59
C GLN A 56 3.92 -14.40 4.66
N MET A 57 2.72 -13.94 4.35
CA MET A 57 1.91 -13.10 5.24
C MET A 57 0.60 -13.81 5.55
N TYR A 58 0.30 -13.96 6.83
CA TYR A 58 -0.93 -14.62 7.30
C TYR A 58 -1.84 -13.60 7.98
N THR A 59 -3.07 -13.50 7.48
CA THR A 59 -4.12 -12.63 8.02
C THR A 59 -5.33 -13.50 8.34
N ASP A 60 -5.63 -13.70 9.62
CA ASP A 60 -6.73 -14.57 10.09
C ASP A 60 -6.71 -15.96 9.42
N GLY A 61 -5.50 -16.51 9.24
CA GLY A 61 -5.28 -17.83 8.63
C GLY A 61 -5.20 -17.84 7.10
N ALA A 62 -5.58 -16.79 6.40
CA ALA A 62 -5.37 -16.66 4.97
C ALA A 62 -3.90 -16.36 4.65
N GLN A 63 -3.30 -17.14 3.73
CA GLN A 63 -1.90 -16.98 3.34
C GLN A 63 -1.78 -16.22 2.02
N CYS A 64 -0.93 -15.20 2.05
CA CYS A 64 -0.51 -14.41 0.90
C CYS A 64 1.01 -14.20 0.91
N THR A 65 1.51 -13.45 -0.07
CA THR A 65 2.94 -13.15 -0.25
C THR A 65 3.16 -11.63 -0.24
N ALA A 66 4.18 -11.17 0.48
CA ALA A 66 4.61 -9.77 0.52
C ALA A 66 5.03 -9.26 -0.86
N ASN A 67 4.66 -8.02 -1.21
CA ASN A 67 5.16 -7.37 -2.43
C ASN A 67 6.41 -6.50 -2.16
N PHE A 68 6.24 -5.24 -1.84
CA PHE A 68 7.32 -4.29 -1.67
C PHE A 68 7.35 -3.73 -0.24
N VAL A 69 8.48 -3.11 0.09
CA VAL A 69 8.61 -2.32 1.32
C VAL A 69 8.29 -0.87 1.01
N TYR A 70 7.59 -0.21 1.92
CA TYR A 70 7.22 1.20 1.83
C TYR A 70 7.62 1.93 3.11
N THR A 71 7.82 3.24 2.99
CA THR A 71 7.99 4.14 4.13
C THR A 71 7.13 5.36 3.99
N ASP A 72 6.80 6.01 5.11
CA ASP A 72 6.17 7.32 5.14
C ASP A 72 7.16 8.44 5.48
N GLY A 73 6.69 9.69 5.47
CA GLY A 73 7.52 10.85 5.82
C GLY A 73 7.98 10.89 7.29
N ALA A 74 7.47 10.00 8.14
CA ALA A 74 7.92 9.81 9.51
C ALA A 74 8.97 8.68 9.65
N GLY A 75 9.29 7.97 8.55
CA GLY A 75 10.19 6.83 8.54
C GLY A 75 9.56 5.54 9.07
N THR A 76 8.23 5.46 9.14
CA THR A 76 7.54 4.23 9.49
C THR A 76 7.68 3.22 8.36
N THR A 77 7.96 1.97 8.69
CA THR A 77 8.13 0.88 7.73
C THR A 77 6.85 0.09 7.54
N TYR A 78 6.50 -0.16 6.29
CA TYR A 78 5.36 -0.98 5.89
C TYR A 78 5.80 -2.07 4.92
N VAL A 79 5.12 -3.19 4.96
CA VAL A 79 5.18 -4.25 3.93
C VAL A 79 3.83 -4.30 3.25
N GLY A 80 3.84 -4.30 1.91
CA GLY A 80 2.63 -4.40 1.11
C GLY A 80 2.25 -5.84 0.80
N TYR A 81 0.96 -6.07 0.59
CA TYR A 81 0.39 -7.29 0.01
C TYR A 81 -0.94 -6.96 -0.65
N ALA A 82 -1.66 -7.93 -1.20
CA ALA A 82 -2.95 -7.66 -1.82
C ALA A 82 -4.04 -7.37 -0.78
N ALA A 83 -4.96 -6.47 -1.07
CA ALA A 83 -6.07 -6.12 -0.17
C ALA A 83 -7.03 -7.31 0.03
N HIS A 84 -7.25 -8.13 -1.01
CA HIS A 84 -8.07 -9.34 -0.91
C HIS A 84 -7.51 -10.36 0.09
N CYS A 85 -6.25 -10.27 0.50
CA CYS A 85 -5.64 -11.13 1.52
C CYS A 85 -6.23 -10.90 2.93
N ALA A 86 -6.88 -9.77 3.13
CA ALA A 86 -7.72 -9.48 4.30
C ALA A 86 -9.23 -9.62 3.98
N GLY A 87 -9.57 -10.13 2.79
CA GLY A 87 -10.95 -10.38 2.39
C GLY A 87 -11.62 -11.46 3.24
N THR A 88 -12.91 -11.32 3.49
CA THR A 88 -13.74 -12.29 4.23
C THR A 88 -14.83 -12.90 3.37
N GLY A 89 -14.92 -12.51 2.08
CA GLY A 89 -15.85 -13.03 1.09
C GLY A 89 -15.35 -14.27 0.37
N ALA A 90 -16.00 -14.59 -0.75
CA ALA A 90 -15.56 -15.68 -1.61
C ALA A 90 -14.26 -15.32 -2.35
N ALA A 91 -13.43 -16.33 -2.67
CA ALA A 91 -12.20 -16.11 -3.43
C ALA A 91 -12.40 -15.55 -4.85
N THR A 92 -13.66 -15.52 -5.31
CA THR A 92 -14.09 -14.93 -6.60
C THR A 92 -14.53 -13.46 -6.46
N ASP A 93 -14.58 -12.92 -5.24
CA ASP A 93 -14.95 -11.54 -4.99
C ASP A 93 -13.72 -10.66 -5.23
N THR A 94 -13.59 -10.15 -6.46
CA THR A 94 -12.44 -9.36 -6.92
C THR A 94 -12.75 -7.87 -7.06
N ASN A 95 -14.01 -7.46 -6.91
CA ASN A 95 -14.39 -6.05 -6.91
C ASN A 95 -14.22 -5.44 -5.52
N GLY A 96 -13.17 -4.65 -5.34
CA GLY A 96 -12.84 -4.05 -4.04
C GLY A 96 -13.87 -3.05 -3.51
N CYS A 97 -14.75 -2.53 -4.37
CA CYS A 97 -15.82 -1.62 -3.96
C CYS A 97 -16.99 -2.33 -3.25
N ASP A 98 -17.15 -3.65 -3.48
CA ASP A 98 -18.27 -4.43 -2.96
C ASP A 98 -17.85 -5.58 -2.03
N ALA A 99 -16.59 -6.03 -2.15
CA ALA A 99 -16.06 -7.18 -1.41
C ALA A 99 -15.90 -6.88 0.08
N THR A 100 -16.17 -7.87 0.93
CA THR A 100 -16.01 -7.73 2.39
C THR A 100 -14.58 -7.94 2.83
N SER A 101 -14.13 -7.21 3.86
CA SER A 101 -12.75 -7.23 4.35
C SER A 101 -12.67 -7.12 5.87
N LEU A 102 -11.62 -7.69 6.44
CA LEU A 102 -11.25 -7.48 7.84
C LEU A 102 -10.94 -5.99 8.10
N PRO A 103 -11.23 -5.48 9.31
CA PRO A 103 -11.02 -4.06 9.61
C PRO A 103 -9.54 -3.69 9.71
N LEU A 104 -9.24 -2.40 9.52
CA LEU A 104 -7.93 -1.86 9.90
C LEU A 104 -7.66 -2.13 11.38
N GLY A 105 -6.41 -2.40 11.72
CA GLY A 105 -6.01 -2.85 13.06
C GLY A 105 -5.84 -4.36 13.17
N THR A 106 -6.28 -5.14 12.19
CA THR A 106 -6.08 -6.60 12.13
C THR A 106 -4.58 -6.92 12.14
N LYS A 107 -4.22 -7.94 12.92
CA LYS A 107 -2.84 -8.43 13.00
C LYS A 107 -2.52 -9.30 11.81
N VAL A 108 -1.25 -9.16 11.35
CA VAL A 108 -0.69 -9.94 10.25
C VAL A 108 0.62 -10.53 10.72
N ASP A 109 0.79 -11.83 10.53
CA ASP A 109 2.03 -12.53 10.86
C ASP A 109 2.90 -12.69 9.62
N PHE A 110 4.19 -12.43 9.77
CA PHE A 110 5.24 -12.76 8.80
C PHE A 110 5.82 -14.13 9.14
N VAL A 111 5.86 -15.03 8.15
CA VAL A 111 6.18 -16.43 8.36
C VAL A 111 7.18 -16.92 7.31
N GLU A 112 8.11 -17.75 7.71
CA GLU A 112 9.04 -18.50 6.84
C GLU A 112 8.69 -19.98 6.83
N GLY A 113 8.83 -20.62 5.67
CA GLY A 113 8.72 -22.09 5.53
C GLY A 113 7.33 -22.66 5.77
N GLY A 114 6.29 -21.84 5.67
CA GLY A 114 4.91 -22.33 5.69
C GLY A 114 4.61 -23.21 4.47
N SER A 115 3.95 -24.35 4.71
CA SER A 115 3.57 -25.30 3.67
C SER A 115 2.26 -25.99 4.05
N LEU A 116 1.72 -26.86 3.18
CA LEU A 116 0.57 -27.69 3.51
C LEU A 116 0.80 -28.62 4.72
N ALA A 117 2.06 -28.94 5.02
CA ALA A 117 2.46 -29.85 6.11
C ALA A 117 2.99 -29.12 7.34
N SER A 118 3.24 -27.81 7.26
CA SER A 118 3.85 -27.02 8.33
C SER A 118 3.29 -25.60 8.33
N SER A 119 2.96 -25.09 9.52
CA SER A 119 2.59 -23.67 9.69
C SER A 119 3.77 -22.70 9.50
N GLY A 120 4.98 -23.24 9.30
CA GLY A 120 6.19 -22.43 9.24
C GLY A 120 6.61 -21.85 10.59
N THR A 121 7.57 -20.92 10.53
CA THR A 121 8.08 -20.19 11.69
C THR A 121 7.68 -18.74 11.59
N ARG A 122 6.99 -18.21 12.61
CA ARG A 122 6.70 -16.78 12.69
C ARG A 122 8.01 -16.01 12.93
N VAL A 123 8.37 -15.14 12.00
CA VAL A 123 9.60 -14.33 12.06
C VAL A 123 9.34 -12.89 12.48
N GLY A 124 8.11 -12.45 12.40
CA GLY A 124 7.69 -11.10 12.81
C GLY A 124 6.20 -10.89 12.66
N GLY A 125 5.77 -9.65 12.80
CA GLY A 125 4.37 -9.28 12.63
C GLY A 125 4.16 -7.81 12.38
N GLY A 126 2.90 -7.47 12.14
CA GLY A 126 2.49 -6.11 11.91
C GLY A 126 0.99 -5.91 12.09
N THR A 127 0.55 -4.76 11.69
CA THR A 127 -0.85 -4.35 11.79
C THR A 127 -1.30 -3.79 10.45
N LEU A 128 -2.42 -4.27 9.91
CA LEU A 128 -3.07 -3.74 8.72
C LEU A 128 -3.49 -2.29 8.98
N VAL A 129 -2.90 -1.35 8.26
CA VAL A 129 -3.15 0.10 8.45
C VAL A 129 -3.76 0.77 7.23
N TYR A 130 -3.71 0.12 6.09
CA TYR A 130 -4.34 0.56 4.85
C TYR A 130 -4.82 -0.65 4.05
N SER A 131 -6.01 -0.54 3.49
CA SER A 131 -6.56 -1.44 2.49
C SER A 131 -7.27 -0.59 1.44
N SER A 132 -6.92 -0.78 0.17
CA SER A 132 -7.58 -0.10 -0.94
C SER A 132 -9.08 -0.42 -0.94
N TRP A 133 -9.46 -1.66 -0.68
CA TRP A 133 -10.87 -2.10 -0.64
C TRP A 133 -11.68 -1.32 0.41
N LEU A 134 -11.21 -1.29 1.66
CA LEU A 134 -11.87 -0.53 2.72
C LEU A 134 -11.92 0.96 2.41
N THR A 135 -10.85 1.49 1.79
CA THR A 135 -10.74 2.90 1.45
C THR A 135 -11.68 3.28 0.31
N MET A 136 -11.78 2.46 -0.74
CA MET A 136 -12.72 2.65 -1.86
C MET A 136 -14.17 2.67 -1.37
N GLN A 137 -14.56 1.69 -0.53
CA GLN A 137 -15.89 1.62 0.05
C GLN A 137 -16.20 2.83 0.94
N GLN A 138 -15.25 3.25 1.79
CA GLN A 138 -15.41 4.44 2.64
C GLN A 138 -15.57 5.73 1.83
N LYS A 139 -14.92 5.82 0.68
CA LYS A 139 -14.97 6.97 -0.23
C LYS A 139 -16.18 6.94 -1.16
N GLY A 140 -16.86 5.81 -1.30
CA GLY A 140 -17.90 5.60 -2.28
C GLY A 140 -17.34 5.64 -3.71
N GLU A 141 -16.21 4.97 -3.94
CA GLU A 141 -15.58 4.86 -5.26
C GLU A 141 -16.54 4.22 -6.26
N THR A 142 -16.54 4.70 -7.49
CA THR A 142 -17.44 4.26 -8.57
C THR A 142 -16.74 4.05 -9.90
N ASP A 143 -15.46 4.39 -9.99
CA ASP A 143 -14.68 4.11 -11.19
C ASP A 143 -14.48 2.59 -11.34
N GLU A 144 -14.92 2.02 -12.46
CA GLU A 144 -14.96 0.58 -12.69
C GLU A 144 -13.56 -0.04 -12.66
N SER A 145 -12.57 0.62 -13.24
CA SER A 145 -11.19 0.13 -13.28
C SER A 145 -10.52 0.18 -11.90
N THR A 146 -10.74 1.26 -11.17
CA THR A 146 -10.26 1.39 -9.78
C THR A 146 -10.89 0.33 -8.89
N CYS A 147 -12.20 0.10 -8.99
CA CYS A 147 -12.89 -0.93 -8.21
C CYS A 147 -12.43 -2.36 -8.54
N ALA A 148 -12.14 -2.64 -9.81
CA ALA A 148 -11.78 -3.97 -10.28
C ALA A 148 -10.32 -4.35 -10.02
N TYR A 149 -9.40 -3.37 -10.00
CA TYR A 149 -7.97 -3.67 -10.05
C TYR A 149 -7.15 -3.08 -8.89
N ASN A 150 -7.70 -2.16 -8.09
CA ASN A 150 -6.96 -1.59 -6.95
C ASN A 150 -6.97 -2.56 -5.76
N ASP A 151 -5.91 -3.31 -5.60
CA ASP A 151 -5.81 -4.43 -4.66
C ASP A 151 -4.58 -4.32 -3.72
N LEU A 152 -4.19 -3.12 -3.33
CA LEU A 152 -3.06 -2.89 -2.42
C LEU A 152 -3.52 -2.75 -0.97
N ALA A 153 -2.83 -3.46 -0.07
CA ALA A 153 -2.90 -3.20 1.37
C ALA A 153 -1.50 -3.03 1.98
N LEU A 154 -1.42 -2.29 3.08
CA LEU A 154 -0.18 -1.99 3.79
C LEU A 154 -0.26 -2.45 5.24
N VAL A 155 0.73 -3.22 5.64
CA VAL A 155 0.94 -3.71 7.00
C VAL A 155 2.09 -2.93 7.63
N LYS A 156 1.80 -2.15 8.67
CA LYS A 156 2.81 -1.49 9.48
C LYS A 156 3.58 -2.54 10.24
N VAL A 157 4.88 -2.65 10.01
CA VAL A 157 5.76 -3.59 10.69
C VAL A 157 5.86 -3.23 12.18
N ASP A 158 5.78 -4.22 13.05
CA ASP A 158 5.97 -4.01 14.49
C ASP A 158 7.40 -3.49 14.75
N ALA A 159 7.55 -2.53 15.65
CA ALA A 159 8.82 -1.81 15.87
C ALA A 159 10.01 -2.75 16.18
N ALA A 160 9.75 -3.87 16.84
CA ALA A 160 10.77 -4.88 17.17
C ALA A 160 11.26 -5.67 15.94
N ASP A 161 10.51 -5.64 14.84
CA ASP A 161 10.78 -6.45 13.64
C ASP A 161 11.34 -5.62 12.48
N VAL A 162 11.34 -4.27 12.57
CA VAL A 162 11.85 -3.38 11.52
C VAL A 162 13.30 -3.70 11.14
N ALA A 163 14.15 -4.04 12.12
CA ALA A 163 15.55 -4.40 11.89
C ALA A 163 15.75 -5.72 11.10
N LYS A 164 14.68 -6.49 10.86
CA LYS A 164 14.69 -7.74 10.09
C LYS A 164 14.30 -7.51 8.62
N VAL A 165 13.93 -6.29 8.25
CA VAL A 165 13.38 -5.96 6.92
C VAL A 165 14.50 -5.66 5.95
N ASN A 166 14.41 -6.21 4.72
CA ASN A 166 15.16 -5.78 3.55
C ASN A 166 14.20 -5.53 2.37
N PRO A 167 14.32 -4.43 1.62
CA PRO A 167 13.42 -4.11 0.52
C PRO A 167 13.72 -4.86 -0.79
N SER A 168 14.82 -5.63 -0.88
CA SER A 168 15.19 -6.33 -2.10
C SER A 168 14.35 -7.59 -2.33
N ILE A 169 13.98 -7.84 -3.59
CA ILE A 169 13.32 -9.07 -3.97
C ILE A 169 14.36 -10.21 -4.02
N PRO A 170 14.18 -11.31 -3.29
CA PRO A 170 15.09 -12.44 -3.35
C PRO A 170 15.29 -12.92 -4.78
N PHE A 171 16.48 -13.40 -5.11
CA PHE A 171 16.88 -13.89 -6.41
C PHE A 171 17.06 -12.80 -7.48
N TRP A 172 16.14 -11.82 -7.57
CA TRP A 172 16.14 -10.80 -8.64
C TRP A 172 16.85 -9.51 -8.24
N GLY A 173 16.88 -9.16 -6.95
CA GLY A 173 17.23 -7.80 -6.51
C GLY A 173 16.16 -6.78 -6.88
N GLY A 174 16.50 -5.50 -6.84
CA GLY A 174 15.52 -4.42 -7.04
C GLY A 174 14.46 -4.34 -5.91
N PRO A 175 13.39 -3.56 -6.07
CA PRO A 175 13.10 -2.72 -7.23
C PRO A 175 14.05 -1.52 -7.34
N VAL A 176 14.30 -1.06 -8.57
CA VAL A 176 15.13 0.13 -8.79
C VAL A 176 14.31 1.42 -8.83
N GLY A 177 13.00 1.33 -8.70
CA GLY A 177 12.03 2.42 -8.72
C GLY A 177 10.64 1.88 -9.04
N VAL A 178 9.71 2.77 -9.41
CA VAL A 178 8.33 2.42 -9.83
C VAL A 178 8.23 2.55 -11.34
N ASN A 179 7.61 1.58 -12.01
CA ASN A 179 7.22 1.69 -13.41
C ASN A 179 6.00 2.62 -13.51
N THR A 180 6.10 3.65 -14.33
CA THR A 180 5.02 4.63 -14.57
C THR A 180 4.47 4.57 -16.00
N ASN A 181 4.97 3.63 -16.81
CA ASN A 181 4.66 3.56 -18.25
C ASN A 181 3.78 2.36 -18.59
N GLY A 182 3.54 1.46 -17.62
CA GLY A 182 2.90 0.18 -17.87
C GLY A 182 3.78 -0.76 -18.70
N THR A 183 3.17 -1.73 -19.39
CA THR A 183 3.85 -2.71 -20.24
C THR A 183 3.16 -2.85 -21.58
N ALA A 184 3.93 -3.26 -22.59
CA ALA A 184 3.43 -3.74 -23.87
C ALA A 184 3.34 -5.28 -23.88
N ALA A 185 2.52 -5.82 -24.78
CA ALA A 185 2.48 -7.26 -25.01
C ALA A 185 3.84 -7.76 -25.52
N GLY A 186 4.37 -8.77 -24.84
CA GLY A 186 5.70 -9.33 -25.14
C GLY A 186 6.79 -8.86 -24.17
N ASP A 187 6.56 -7.84 -23.37
CA ASP A 187 7.54 -7.36 -22.39
C ASP A 187 7.81 -8.42 -21.32
N THR A 188 9.08 -8.59 -20.98
CA THR A 188 9.49 -9.53 -19.92
C THR A 188 9.15 -8.98 -18.55
N VAL A 189 8.63 -9.86 -17.69
CA VAL A 189 8.31 -9.56 -16.29
C VAL A 189 8.95 -10.59 -15.35
N TYR A 190 9.24 -10.18 -14.12
CA TYR A 190 9.85 -11.00 -13.09
C TYR A 190 9.05 -10.92 -11.80
N SER A 191 8.98 -12.01 -11.05
CA SER A 191 8.27 -12.06 -9.78
C SER A 191 8.93 -13.05 -8.81
N TYR A 192 8.53 -12.98 -7.55
CA TYR A 192 8.91 -13.94 -6.52
C TYR A 192 7.68 -14.24 -5.65
N GLY A 193 7.05 -15.40 -5.92
CA GLY A 193 5.89 -15.87 -5.15
C GLY A 193 6.32 -16.89 -4.09
N ASN A 194 5.53 -17.00 -3.02
CA ASN A 194 5.86 -17.92 -1.92
C ASN A 194 4.61 -18.60 -1.34
N SER A 195 3.87 -19.27 -2.23
CA SER A 195 2.69 -20.04 -1.84
C SER A 195 3.06 -21.27 -1.00
N SER A 196 2.34 -21.51 0.08
CA SER A 196 2.41 -22.74 0.88
C SER A 196 2.09 -24.00 0.06
N LEU A 197 1.36 -23.87 -1.04
CA LEU A 197 1.06 -24.97 -1.98
C LEU A 197 2.31 -25.49 -2.72
N ARG A 198 3.41 -24.73 -2.70
CA ARG A 198 4.69 -25.17 -3.32
C ARG A 198 5.52 -26.04 -2.40
N GLY A 199 5.02 -26.37 -1.22
CA GLY A 199 5.65 -27.30 -0.28
C GLY A 199 6.97 -26.82 0.31
N GLY A 200 7.23 -25.49 0.32
CA GLY A 200 8.49 -24.91 0.79
C GLY A 200 9.66 -25.08 -0.21
N ILE A 201 9.37 -25.39 -1.48
CA ILE A 201 10.39 -25.53 -2.52
C ILE A 201 10.73 -24.14 -3.06
N GLU A 202 11.75 -23.51 -2.52
CA GLU A 202 12.17 -22.13 -2.85
C GLU A 202 12.55 -21.94 -4.33
N THR A 203 13.08 -22.98 -4.99
CA THR A 203 13.40 -22.94 -6.43
C THR A 203 12.18 -22.72 -7.33
N LEU A 204 10.95 -22.85 -6.80
CA LEU A 204 9.72 -22.56 -7.51
C LEU A 204 9.19 -21.13 -7.24
N SER A 205 9.86 -20.37 -6.38
CA SER A 205 9.46 -19.00 -6.01
C SER A 205 9.82 -17.95 -7.07
N PRO A 206 11.04 -17.95 -7.66
CA PRO A 206 11.33 -17.03 -8.76
C PRO A 206 10.49 -17.37 -9.99
N LYS A 207 9.96 -16.33 -10.61
CA LYS A 207 9.13 -16.43 -11.80
C LYS A 207 9.64 -15.44 -12.86
N GLN A 208 9.69 -15.89 -14.09
CA GLN A 208 9.90 -15.07 -15.26
C GLN A 208 8.75 -15.32 -16.22
N GLY A 209 8.31 -14.29 -16.91
CA GLY A 209 7.23 -14.41 -17.86
C GLY A 209 7.12 -13.24 -18.79
N THR A 210 5.95 -13.12 -19.39
CA THR A 210 5.66 -12.13 -20.42
C THR A 210 4.36 -11.42 -20.08
N SER A 211 4.37 -10.09 -20.17
CA SER A 211 3.16 -9.28 -20.13
C SER A 211 2.33 -9.47 -21.41
N LEU A 212 1.03 -9.44 -21.27
CA LEU A 212 0.08 -9.36 -22.39
C LEU A 212 -0.31 -7.92 -22.72
N GLY A 213 0.32 -6.95 -22.06
CA GLY A 213 0.07 -5.53 -22.18
C GLY A 213 -0.59 -4.94 -20.93
N THR A 214 -1.12 -3.75 -21.10
CA THR A 214 -1.83 -3.00 -20.04
C THR A 214 -3.31 -2.92 -20.39
N GLU A 215 -4.17 -3.10 -19.41
CA GLU A 215 -5.63 -3.02 -19.53
C GLU A 215 -6.25 -2.22 -18.36
N GLY A 216 -7.59 -2.06 -18.37
CA GLY A 216 -8.30 -1.42 -17.27
C GLY A 216 -7.84 0.03 -17.03
N ASP A 217 -7.73 0.83 -18.10
CA ASP A 217 -7.26 2.23 -18.04
C ASP A 217 -5.91 2.41 -17.31
N GLY A 218 -5.03 1.42 -17.44
CA GLY A 218 -3.70 1.44 -16.83
C GLY A 218 -3.60 0.71 -15.50
N TRP A 219 -4.69 0.20 -14.96
CA TRP A 219 -4.72 -0.41 -13.64
C TRP A 219 -4.25 -1.86 -13.57
N SER A 220 -4.16 -2.56 -14.71
CA SER A 220 -3.87 -4.00 -14.71
C SER A 220 -2.92 -4.40 -15.83
N HIS A 221 -2.11 -5.41 -15.54
CA HIS A 221 -1.19 -6.07 -16.48
C HIS A 221 -1.43 -7.58 -16.42
N PRO A 222 -2.19 -8.15 -17.37
CA PRO A 222 -2.25 -9.60 -17.49
C PRO A 222 -0.88 -10.16 -17.87
N VAL A 223 -0.43 -11.21 -17.19
CA VAL A 223 0.89 -11.79 -17.41
C VAL A 223 0.83 -13.31 -17.51
N TYR A 224 1.75 -13.91 -18.27
CA TYR A 224 2.06 -15.32 -18.23
C TYR A 224 3.45 -15.54 -17.67
N THR A 225 3.57 -16.39 -16.65
CA THR A 225 4.86 -16.83 -16.11
C THR A 225 5.04 -18.32 -16.30
N VAL A 226 6.29 -18.77 -16.44
CA VAL A 226 6.64 -20.20 -16.60
C VAL A 226 6.08 -21.05 -15.44
N SER A 227 6.06 -20.46 -14.24
CA SER A 227 5.39 -21.01 -13.06
C SER A 227 4.25 -20.04 -12.67
N PRO A 228 2.99 -20.30 -13.09
CA PRO A 228 1.89 -19.41 -12.79
C PRO A 228 1.73 -19.14 -11.30
N GLY A 229 1.23 -17.95 -10.96
CA GLY A 229 0.78 -17.65 -9.60
C GLY A 229 -0.36 -18.57 -9.22
N VAL A 230 -0.29 -19.14 -8.03
CA VAL A 230 -1.32 -20.02 -7.44
C VAL A 230 -1.80 -19.40 -6.13
N PRO A 231 -2.93 -19.86 -5.54
CA PRO A 231 -3.38 -19.38 -4.24
C PRO A 231 -2.24 -19.35 -3.22
N GLY A 232 -2.08 -18.23 -2.51
CA GLY A 232 -0.96 -17.96 -1.62
C GLY A 232 0.18 -17.15 -2.26
N ASP A 233 0.35 -17.14 -3.59
CA ASP A 233 1.20 -16.18 -4.28
C ASP A 233 0.56 -14.78 -4.37
N SER A 234 -0.72 -14.65 -4.07
CA SER A 234 -1.46 -13.38 -4.00
C SER A 234 -0.66 -12.31 -3.25
N GLY A 235 -0.60 -11.13 -3.80
CA GLY A 235 0.18 -10.03 -3.24
C GLY A 235 1.63 -9.97 -3.68
N SER A 236 2.19 -11.00 -4.35
CA SER A 236 3.59 -11.01 -4.81
C SER A 236 3.94 -9.81 -5.67
N ALA A 237 5.18 -9.33 -5.52
CA ALA A 237 5.75 -8.28 -6.34
C ALA A 237 6.01 -8.74 -7.78
N PHE A 238 5.70 -7.86 -8.74
CA PHE A 238 6.16 -7.99 -10.12
C PHE A 238 7.08 -6.82 -10.48
N LEU A 239 8.17 -7.16 -11.18
CA LEU A 239 9.11 -6.19 -11.78
C LEU A 239 8.98 -6.24 -13.30
N ASP A 240 9.26 -5.10 -13.94
CA ASP A 240 9.48 -5.01 -15.38
C ASP A 240 10.90 -5.46 -15.78
N SER A 241 11.20 -5.38 -17.08
CA SER A 241 12.51 -5.77 -17.64
C SER A 241 13.67 -4.88 -17.20
N GLU A 242 13.39 -3.72 -16.61
CA GLU A 242 14.40 -2.79 -16.05
C GLU A 242 14.55 -2.93 -14.54
N GLY A 243 13.77 -3.83 -13.91
CA GLY A 243 13.77 -4.02 -12.46
C GLY A 243 12.96 -3.00 -11.68
N LYS A 244 12.09 -2.24 -12.34
CA LYS A 244 11.16 -1.33 -11.68
C LYS A 244 9.94 -2.10 -11.17
N ALA A 245 9.40 -1.69 -10.04
CA ALA A 245 8.15 -2.22 -9.51
C ALA A 245 7.02 -1.97 -10.50
N LEU A 246 6.48 -3.05 -11.05
CA LEU A 246 5.39 -3.04 -12.02
C LEU A 246 4.03 -3.17 -11.31
N GLY A 247 3.88 -4.13 -10.42
CA GLY A 247 2.59 -4.36 -9.82
C GLY A 247 2.55 -5.45 -8.77
N VAL A 248 1.33 -5.76 -8.37
CA VAL A 248 0.95 -6.69 -7.29
C VAL A 248 0.10 -7.81 -7.85
N LEU A 249 0.46 -9.07 -7.57
CA LEU A 249 -0.34 -10.22 -8.01
C LEU A 249 -1.70 -10.21 -7.34
N SER A 250 -2.75 -10.03 -8.11
CA SER A 250 -4.13 -9.98 -7.63
C SER A 250 -4.93 -11.25 -7.96
N THR A 251 -4.95 -11.67 -9.22
CA THR A 251 -5.86 -12.72 -9.67
C THR A 251 -5.19 -13.83 -10.47
N LEU A 252 -5.87 -14.98 -10.51
CA LEU A 252 -5.58 -16.07 -11.44
C LEU A 252 -6.75 -16.17 -12.43
N ALA A 253 -6.48 -15.92 -13.71
CA ALA A 253 -7.49 -15.99 -14.74
C ALA A 253 -7.75 -17.43 -15.18
N ILE A 254 -9.03 -17.74 -15.42
CA ILE A 254 -9.47 -19.02 -15.99
C ILE A 254 -9.77 -18.85 -17.48
N ALA A 255 -10.13 -17.64 -17.92
CA ALA A 255 -10.45 -17.26 -19.29
C ALA A 255 -10.14 -15.76 -19.51
N PRO A 256 -9.89 -15.32 -20.74
CA PRO A 256 -9.80 -16.10 -21.99
C PRO A 256 -8.52 -16.93 -22.10
N LEU A 257 -7.52 -16.63 -21.28
CA LEU A 257 -6.20 -17.29 -21.29
C LEU A 257 -5.98 -17.97 -19.93
N ALA A 258 -6.40 -19.23 -19.82
CA ALA A 258 -6.29 -20.00 -18.58
C ALA A 258 -4.83 -20.05 -18.11
N GLY A 259 -4.60 -19.73 -16.83
CA GLY A 259 -3.27 -19.71 -16.21
C GLY A 259 -2.54 -18.36 -16.33
N SER A 260 -3.14 -17.33 -16.92
CA SER A 260 -2.61 -15.97 -16.78
C SER A 260 -2.92 -15.44 -15.39
N ASN A 261 -2.08 -14.52 -14.92
CA ASN A 261 -2.31 -13.78 -13.68
C ASN A 261 -2.63 -12.32 -13.99
N GLY A 262 -3.58 -11.75 -13.27
CA GLY A 262 -3.81 -10.32 -13.25
C GLY A 262 -2.90 -9.67 -12.20
N VAL A 263 -2.15 -8.65 -12.63
CA VAL A 263 -1.23 -7.87 -11.80
C VAL A 263 -1.75 -6.46 -11.74
N GLY A 264 -2.16 -6.00 -10.54
CA GLY A 264 -2.56 -4.61 -10.31
C GLY A 264 -1.36 -3.68 -10.48
N ASP A 265 -1.56 -2.54 -11.16
CA ASP A 265 -0.49 -1.56 -11.41
C ASP A 265 -0.09 -0.82 -10.13
N VAL A 266 1.13 -1.05 -9.64
CA VAL A 266 1.57 -0.49 -8.36
C VAL A 266 1.69 1.04 -8.38
N ASN A 267 1.88 1.67 -9.54
CA ASN A 267 1.92 3.13 -9.64
C ASN A 267 0.54 3.74 -9.38
N HIS A 268 -0.52 3.16 -9.96
CA HIS A 268 -1.91 3.56 -9.70
C HIS A 268 -2.31 3.27 -8.25
N GLU A 269 -2.03 2.06 -7.76
CA GLU A 269 -2.33 1.63 -6.39
C GLU A 269 -1.64 2.51 -5.35
N LEU A 270 -0.32 2.79 -5.54
CA LEU A 270 0.46 3.64 -4.66
C LEU A 270 -0.02 5.09 -4.70
N THR A 271 -0.32 5.61 -5.89
CA THR A 271 -0.86 6.96 -6.05
C THR A 271 -2.20 7.10 -5.33
N TYR A 272 -3.09 6.12 -5.47
CA TYR A 272 -4.34 6.08 -4.74
C TYR A 272 -4.14 6.05 -3.22
N ALA A 273 -3.19 5.22 -2.75
CA ALA A 273 -2.84 5.13 -1.34
C ALA A 273 -2.23 6.44 -0.80
N GLN A 274 -1.36 7.10 -1.55
CA GLN A 274 -0.77 8.41 -1.18
C GLN A 274 -1.82 9.49 -0.93
N VAL A 275 -2.89 9.49 -1.73
CA VAL A 275 -3.97 10.47 -1.61
C VAL A 275 -4.95 10.10 -0.49
N ASN A 276 -5.23 8.81 -0.29
CA ASN A 276 -6.38 8.36 0.46
C ASN A 276 -6.06 7.65 1.80
N SER A 277 -4.83 7.18 2.02
CA SER A 277 -4.47 6.43 3.24
C SER A 277 -4.28 7.28 4.49
N GLY A 278 -4.02 8.58 4.34
CA GLY A 278 -3.58 9.45 5.44
C GLY A 278 -2.10 9.25 5.84
N LEU A 279 -1.36 8.38 5.15
CA LEU A 279 0.07 8.14 5.36
C LEU A 279 0.89 9.17 4.58
N SER A 280 1.18 10.31 5.22
CA SER A 280 1.87 11.44 4.57
C SER A 280 3.27 11.07 4.12
N GLY A 281 3.60 11.30 2.85
CA GLY A 281 4.91 10.99 2.29
C GLY A 281 5.15 9.49 2.08
N LEU A 282 4.08 8.71 1.90
CA LEU A 282 4.15 7.30 1.55
C LEU A 282 4.92 7.12 0.24
N GLN A 283 5.90 6.23 0.24
CA GLN A 283 6.73 5.92 -0.93
C GLN A 283 7.21 4.48 -0.91
N LEU A 284 7.41 3.90 -2.09
CA LEU A 284 8.07 2.62 -2.26
C LEU A 284 9.57 2.79 -1.98
N VAL A 285 10.16 1.81 -1.30
CA VAL A 285 11.59 1.77 -0.97
C VAL A 285 12.34 0.97 -2.05
N PRO A 286 13.35 1.55 -2.72
CA PRO A 286 14.20 0.79 -3.62
C PRO A 286 14.94 -0.34 -2.90
N GLY A 287 15.21 -1.44 -3.60
CA GLY A 287 16.01 -2.54 -3.11
C GLY A 287 17.45 -2.10 -2.78
N THR A 288 18.07 -2.80 -1.83
CA THR A 288 19.49 -2.62 -1.48
C THR A 288 20.40 -3.39 -2.43
N GLU A 289 19.87 -4.45 -3.05
CA GLU A 289 20.59 -5.27 -4.03
C GLU A 289 20.25 -4.80 -5.46
N PRO A 290 21.23 -4.76 -6.36
CA PRO A 290 20.98 -4.42 -7.75
C PRO A 290 20.05 -5.43 -8.40
N PHE A 291 19.20 -4.96 -9.30
CA PHE A 291 18.40 -5.87 -10.13
C PHE A 291 19.32 -6.67 -11.06
N SER A 292 19.15 -7.99 -11.06
CA SER A 292 19.94 -8.93 -11.88
C SER A 292 19.03 -9.98 -12.50
N PRO A 293 18.64 -9.85 -13.77
CA PRO A 293 17.75 -10.78 -14.46
C PRO A 293 18.48 -12.01 -14.99
N LEU A 294 19.66 -12.35 -14.46
CA LEU A 294 20.46 -13.47 -14.92
C LEU A 294 19.77 -14.80 -14.63
N LEU A 295 19.18 -15.38 -15.64
CA LEU A 295 18.93 -16.79 -15.83
C LEU A 295 19.62 -17.27 -17.11
#